data_715fc5108c43698372591f7c640d20c4
#
_entry.id   715fc5108c43698372591f7c640d20c4
#
_cell.length_a   1.000
_cell.length_b   1.000
_cell.length_c   1.000
_cell.angle_alpha   90.00
_cell.angle_beta   90.00
_cell.angle_gamma   90.00
#
_symmetry.space_group_name_H-M   'P 1'
#
loop_
_entity.id
_entity.type
_entity.pdbx_description
1 polymer ?
#
loop_
_entity_poly.entity_id
_entity_poly.type
_entity_poly.pdbx_seq_one_letter_code
_entity_poly.pdbx_strand_id
1 'polypeptide(L)'
;MTSVNPIQNLRAENLASPLVMPEKSTAKVLIYADGSCLKNGSEFAQAGAGVVVMTEDCRRIKLKACYLGALTNQKAEILACAVGLESLNRPAQVRIFSDSKYVIETMTGKNRMKQNREFWERLIKACLTHEIEWNWMRGHAGDAFQETADRLSRAAATRKESLDKDTLDRLALMMRGTPDESTVKMIHDGLKNLAAACDGAKRTDGQGFHKFDSELGKRFAGKTFLTQSEALVARSLMSKYRSQIAGFNTELALIV
;
A
#
# COMPACT_ATOMS: atom_id res chain seq x y z
N MET A 1 1.00 23.19 28.53
CA MET A 1 0.26 21.93 28.76
C MET A 1 0.89 20.90 27.85
N THR A 2 1.69 20.01 28.38
CA THR A 2 2.37 18.94 27.65
C THR A 2 1.33 18.00 27.05
N SER A 3 1.31 17.87 25.74
CA SER A 3 0.45 16.92 25.02
C SER A 3 0.96 15.51 25.33
N VAL A 4 0.23 14.79 26.15
CA VAL A 4 0.59 13.42 26.54
C VAL A 4 0.26 12.49 25.36
N ASN A 5 1.23 11.65 24.96
CA ASN A 5 1.08 10.68 23.90
C ASN A 5 -0.09 9.72 24.24
N PRO A 6 -1.11 9.58 23.36
CA PRO A 6 -2.30 8.76 23.63
C PRO A 6 -1.99 7.30 23.99
N ILE A 7 -0.88 6.76 23.46
CA ILE A 7 -0.42 5.40 23.79
C ILE A 7 0.10 5.32 25.22
N GLN A 8 0.74 6.39 25.75
CA GLN A 8 1.26 6.41 27.11
C GLN A 8 0.14 6.47 28.16
N ASN A 9 -0.94 7.23 27.90
CA ASN A 9 -2.11 7.27 28.77
C ASN A 9 -2.81 5.91 28.86
N LEU A 10 -3.02 5.23 27.76
CA LEU A 10 -3.67 3.91 27.75
C LEU A 10 -2.79 2.80 28.31
N ARG A 11 -1.46 2.91 28.18
CA ARG A 11 -0.52 2.05 28.91
C ARG A 11 -0.65 2.25 30.42
N ALA A 12 -0.84 3.48 30.88
CA ALA A 12 -1.04 3.78 32.31
C ALA A 12 -2.39 3.29 32.85
N GLU A 13 -3.47 3.38 32.07
CA GLU A 13 -4.82 2.95 32.46
C GLU A 13 -4.99 1.41 32.43
N ASN A 14 -4.24 0.69 31.59
CA ASN A 14 -4.29 -0.78 31.49
C ASN A 14 -3.28 -1.51 32.40
N LEU A 15 -2.50 -0.80 33.24
CA LEU A 15 -1.52 -1.37 34.16
C LEU A 15 -2.10 -2.02 35.44
N ALA A 16 -3.38 -2.42 35.44
CA ALA A 16 -3.95 -3.27 36.49
C ALA A 16 -3.50 -4.75 36.42
N SER A 17 -2.77 -5.16 35.38
CA SER A 17 -2.02 -6.42 35.31
C SER A 17 -0.63 -6.14 34.78
N PRO A 18 0.45 -6.73 35.34
CA PRO A 18 1.77 -6.58 34.80
C PRO A 18 1.79 -7.22 33.41
N LEU A 19 1.64 -6.38 32.36
CA LEU A 19 2.02 -6.78 31.02
C LEU A 19 3.51 -7.11 31.10
N VAL A 20 3.81 -8.41 31.07
CA VAL A 20 5.17 -8.89 30.84
C VAL A 20 5.59 -8.25 29.53
N MET A 21 6.43 -7.21 29.63
CA MET A 21 7.00 -6.58 28.44
C MET A 21 7.73 -7.69 27.70
N PRO A 22 7.32 -8.04 26.46
CA PRO A 22 8.03 -9.06 25.72
C PRO A 22 9.48 -8.62 25.59
N GLU A 23 10.41 -9.59 25.64
CA GLU A 23 11.81 -9.37 25.34
C GLU A 23 11.92 -8.46 24.10
N LYS A 24 12.80 -7.46 24.20
CA LYS A 24 12.98 -6.41 23.19
C LYS A 24 13.06 -7.06 21.81
N SER A 25 12.01 -6.97 21.02
CA SER A 25 11.96 -7.62 19.71
C SER A 25 13.02 -6.99 18.82
N THR A 26 13.88 -7.80 18.23
CA THR A 26 14.86 -7.37 17.24
C THR A 26 14.30 -7.27 15.83
N ALA A 27 13.06 -7.75 15.62
CA ALA A 27 12.44 -7.73 14.30
C ALA A 27 12.02 -6.30 13.93
N LYS A 28 12.66 -5.76 12.90
CA LYS A 28 12.33 -4.45 12.32
C LYS A 28 11.38 -4.61 11.16
N VAL A 29 10.26 -3.91 11.20
CA VAL A 29 9.19 -3.99 10.22
C VAL A 29 8.82 -2.60 9.74
N LEU A 30 8.62 -2.47 8.43
CA LEU A 30 8.07 -1.29 7.79
C LEU A 30 6.62 -1.57 7.40
N ILE A 31 5.72 -0.62 7.67
CA ILE A 31 4.31 -0.67 7.27
C ILE A 31 3.99 0.59 6.49
N TYR A 32 3.55 0.43 5.25
CA TYR A 32 2.95 1.49 4.45
C TYR A 32 1.45 1.28 4.44
N ALA A 33 0.70 2.26 4.89
CA ALA A 33 -0.73 2.16 5.07
C ALA A 33 -1.46 3.33 4.40
N ASP A 34 -2.50 2.99 3.65
CA ASP A 34 -3.38 3.94 2.98
C ASP A 34 -4.84 3.53 3.13
N GLY A 35 -5.69 4.52 3.37
CA GLY A 35 -7.13 4.38 3.41
C GLY A 35 -7.79 5.22 2.33
N SER A 36 -8.65 4.63 1.53
CA SER A 36 -9.40 5.35 0.50
C SER A 36 -10.91 5.24 0.71
N CYS A 37 -11.64 6.25 0.25
CA CYS A 37 -13.09 6.23 0.23
C CYS A 37 -13.61 6.83 -1.08
N LEU A 38 -14.26 5.99 -1.88
CA LEU A 38 -15.01 6.43 -3.04
C LEU A 38 -16.35 7.03 -2.59
N LYS A 39 -16.77 8.15 -3.21
CA LYS A 39 -18.00 8.88 -2.87
C LYS A 39 -18.07 9.26 -1.38
N ASN A 40 -16.95 9.71 -0.83
CA ASN A 40 -16.83 10.12 0.58
C ASN A 40 -17.91 11.11 0.97
N GLY A 41 -18.55 10.87 2.13
CA GLY A 41 -19.62 11.71 2.65
C GLY A 41 -21.01 11.45 2.06
N SER A 42 -21.17 10.46 1.17
CA SER A 42 -22.48 10.03 0.66
C SER A 42 -22.92 8.69 1.27
N GLU A 43 -24.20 8.36 1.14
CA GLU A 43 -24.75 7.04 1.50
C GLU A 43 -24.16 5.89 0.66
N PHE A 44 -23.60 6.21 -0.51
CA PHE A 44 -22.94 5.27 -1.41
C PHE A 44 -21.41 5.20 -1.17
N ALA A 45 -20.93 5.67 -0.03
CA ALA A 45 -19.52 5.64 0.31
C ALA A 45 -18.99 4.20 0.31
N GLN A 46 -17.81 4.01 -0.28
CA GLN A 46 -17.14 2.71 -0.36
C GLN A 46 -15.70 2.91 0.11
N ALA A 47 -15.37 2.35 1.24
CA ALA A 47 -14.05 2.50 1.83
C ALA A 47 -13.20 1.23 1.70
N GLY A 48 -11.91 1.41 1.54
CA GLY A 48 -10.93 0.34 1.50
C GLY A 48 -9.66 0.71 2.25
N ALA A 49 -8.98 -0.30 2.77
CA ALA A 49 -7.65 -0.19 3.36
C ALA A 49 -6.65 -0.99 2.54
N GLY A 50 -5.52 -0.37 2.22
CA GLY A 50 -4.39 -0.99 1.56
C GLY A 50 -3.15 -0.93 2.45
N VAL A 51 -2.44 -2.03 2.56
CA VAL A 51 -1.26 -2.12 3.42
C VAL A 51 -0.16 -2.94 2.76
N VAL A 52 1.06 -2.42 2.85
CA VAL A 52 2.30 -3.15 2.56
C VAL A 52 3.05 -3.32 3.87
N VAL A 53 3.28 -4.55 4.28
CA VAL A 53 4.10 -4.91 5.46
C VAL A 53 5.35 -5.59 4.97
N MET A 54 6.52 -5.11 5.40
CA MET A 54 7.77 -5.68 4.93
C MET A 54 8.85 -5.65 6.00
N THR A 55 9.82 -6.55 5.89
CA THR A 55 11.06 -6.47 6.67
C THR A 55 11.97 -5.38 6.09
N GLU A 56 12.82 -4.78 6.93
CA GLU A 56 13.70 -3.67 6.51
C GLU A 56 14.64 -4.06 5.35
N ASP A 57 14.99 -5.34 5.22
CA ASP A 57 15.78 -5.90 4.12
C ASP A 57 14.96 -6.23 2.85
N CYS A 58 13.67 -5.90 2.82
CA CYS A 58 12.72 -6.16 1.73
C CYS A 58 12.53 -7.64 1.35
N ARG A 59 13.10 -8.59 2.11
CA ARG A 59 13.02 -10.02 1.78
C ARG A 59 11.65 -10.63 2.03
N ARG A 60 10.91 -10.06 2.96
CA ARG A 60 9.55 -10.52 3.27
C ARG A 60 8.58 -9.37 3.07
N ILE A 61 7.64 -9.55 2.16
CA ILE A 61 6.56 -8.59 1.88
C ILE A 61 5.23 -9.33 2.06
N LYS A 62 4.30 -8.70 2.74
CA LYS A 62 2.92 -9.14 2.91
C LYS A 62 2.00 -7.98 2.57
N LEU A 63 0.99 -8.23 1.78
CA LEU A 63 0.02 -7.24 1.36
C LEU A 63 -1.32 -7.48 2.04
N LYS A 64 -2.08 -6.40 2.23
CA LYS A 64 -3.48 -6.42 2.62
C LYS A 64 -4.27 -5.44 1.75
N ALA A 65 -5.44 -5.86 1.34
CA ALA A 65 -6.43 -5.03 0.65
C ALA A 65 -7.80 -5.39 1.20
N CYS A 66 -8.30 -4.58 2.11
CA CYS A 66 -9.53 -4.88 2.86
C CYS A 66 -10.64 -3.93 2.45
N TYR A 67 -11.80 -4.46 2.09
CA TYR A 67 -13.02 -3.67 1.97
C TYR A 67 -13.58 -3.38 3.35
N LEU A 68 -13.91 -2.12 3.61
CA LEU A 68 -14.30 -1.62 4.93
C LEU A 68 -15.78 -1.22 5.01
N GLY A 69 -16.54 -1.35 3.90
CA GLY A 69 -17.94 -0.94 3.85
C GLY A 69 -18.12 0.58 3.66
N ALA A 70 -19.25 1.09 4.13
CA ALA A 70 -19.63 2.49 4.00
C ALA A 70 -19.01 3.31 5.15
N LEU A 71 -17.74 3.71 4.99
CA LEU A 71 -17.01 4.55 5.93
C LEU A 71 -16.50 5.83 5.26
N THR A 72 -16.08 6.80 6.09
CA THR A 72 -15.39 8.00 5.59
C THR A 72 -13.91 7.74 5.32
N ASN A 73 -13.28 8.61 4.52
CA ASN A 73 -11.85 8.52 4.23
C ASN A 73 -11.01 8.50 5.52
N GLN A 74 -11.29 9.38 6.48
CA GLN A 74 -10.56 9.43 7.75
C GLN A 74 -10.63 8.11 8.53
N LYS A 75 -11.81 7.47 8.56
CA LYS A 75 -11.98 6.16 9.22
C LYS A 75 -11.17 5.07 8.49
N ALA A 76 -11.16 5.10 7.17
CA ALA A 76 -10.37 4.16 6.35
C ALA A 76 -8.87 4.30 6.61
N GLU A 77 -8.34 5.52 6.72
CA GLU A 77 -6.94 5.80 7.03
C GLU A 77 -6.51 5.27 8.41
N ILE A 78 -7.36 5.48 9.44
CA ILE A 78 -7.11 4.92 10.78
C ILE A 78 -7.07 3.39 10.72
N LEU A 79 -8.06 2.79 10.05
CA LEU A 79 -8.19 1.34 9.93
C LEU A 79 -7.06 0.71 9.12
N ALA A 80 -6.54 1.39 8.10
CA ALA A 80 -5.40 0.89 7.33
C ALA A 80 -4.17 0.69 8.23
N CYS A 81 -3.87 1.64 9.11
CA CYS A 81 -2.80 1.50 10.09
C CYS A 81 -3.07 0.35 11.08
N ALA A 82 -4.32 0.22 11.57
CA ALA A 82 -4.70 -0.86 12.47
C ALA A 82 -4.54 -2.24 11.81
N VAL A 83 -5.04 -2.42 10.58
CA VAL A 83 -4.91 -3.66 9.79
C VAL A 83 -3.44 -4.02 9.57
N GLY A 84 -2.58 -3.04 9.33
CA GLY A 84 -1.14 -3.24 9.19
C GLY A 84 -0.53 -3.86 10.46
N LEU A 85 -0.79 -3.27 11.61
CA LEU A 85 -0.29 -3.76 12.91
C LEU A 85 -0.89 -5.12 13.29
N GLU A 86 -2.20 -5.30 13.14
CA GLU A 86 -2.90 -6.56 13.40
C GLU A 86 -2.42 -7.71 12.51
N SER A 87 -1.76 -7.42 11.41
CA SER A 87 -1.18 -8.43 10.52
C SER A 87 0.13 -9.04 11.04
N LEU A 88 0.70 -8.47 12.12
CA LEU A 88 1.91 -8.95 12.76
C LEU A 88 1.57 -10.00 13.84
N ASN A 89 2.24 -11.15 13.78
CA ASN A 89 1.97 -12.27 14.68
C ASN A 89 2.78 -12.24 15.98
N ARG A 90 3.71 -11.29 16.11
CA ARG A 90 4.60 -11.15 17.29
C ARG A 90 5.01 -9.69 17.48
N PRO A 91 5.46 -9.31 18.68
CA PRO A 91 6.01 -7.98 18.93
C PRO A 91 7.12 -7.60 17.94
N ALA A 92 7.18 -6.35 17.53
CA ALA A 92 8.17 -5.84 16.59
C ALA A 92 8.48 -4.36 16.83
N GLN A 93 9.63 -3.91 16.34
CA GLN A 93 9.93 -2.50 16.12
C GLN A 93 9.34 -2.12 14.76
N VAL A 94 8.35 -1.24 14.77
CA VAL A 94 7.56 -0.93 13.57
C VAL A 94 7.73 0.53 13.20
N ARG A 95 8.08 0.79 11.95
CA ARG A 95 7.98 2.11 11.35
C ARG A 95 6.77 2.14 10.44
N ILE A 96 5.79 2.99 10.79
CA ILE A 96 4.58 3.19 9.98
C ILE A 96 4.73 4.42 9.13
N PHE A 97 4.43 4.28 7.85
CA PHE A 97 4.39 5.34 6.85
C PHE A 97 2.95 5.53 6.37
N SER A 98 2.48 6.76 6.38
CA SER A 98 1.17 7.15 5.83
C SER A 98 1.20 8.61 5.39
N ASP A 99 0.45 8.93 4.36
CA ASP A 99 0.26 10.32 3.90
C ASP A 99 -0.87 11.04 4.65
N SER A 100 -1.61 10.32 5.49
CA SER A 100 -2.62 10.90 6.37
C SER A 100 -2.02 11.70 7.52
N LYS A 101 -1.94 13.03 7.35
CA LYS A 101 -1.59 13.92 8.46
C LYS A 101 -2.51 13.74 9.66
N TYR A 102 -3.80 13.47 9.40
CA TYR A 102 -4.78 13.25 10.46
C TYR A 102 -4.38 12.08 11.38
N VAL A 103 -3.94 10.95 10.82
CA VAL A 103 -3.48 9.81 11.61
C VAL A 103 -2.16 10.10 12.28
N ILE A 104 -1.15 10.53 11.52
CA ILE A 104 0.21 10.73 12.04
C ILE A 104 0.24 11.79 13.15
N GLU A 105 -0.40 12.94 12.95
CA GLU A 105 -0.42 14.01 13.95
C GLU A 105 -1.20 13.63 15.21
N THR A 106 -2.28 12.84 15.07
CA THR A 106 -3.02 12.34 16.22
C THR A 106 -2.20 11.32 17.01
N MET A 107 -1.57 10.35 16.34
CA MET A 107 -0.78 9.31 17.02
C MET A 107 0.54 9.83 17.60
N THR A 108 1.09 10.94 17.07
CA THR A 108 2.25 11.64 17.64
C THR A 108 1.87 12.67 18.72
N GLY A 109 0.58 12.82 19.04
CA GLY A 109 0.10 13.74 20.08
C GLY A 109 0.04 15.22 19.66
N LYS A 110 0.24 15.54 18.38
CA LYS A 110 0.09 16.91 17.84
C LYS A 110 -1.39 17.32 17.77
N ASN A 111 -2.26 16.36 17.48
CA ASN A 111 -3.71 16.55 17.43
C ASN A 111 -4.43 15.71 18.48
N ARG A 112 -5.60 16.17 18.94
CA ARG A 112 -6.47 15.45 19.89
C ARG A 112 -7.43 14.54 19.15
N MET A 113 -7.72 13.36 19.70
CA MET A 113 -8.78 12.46 19.25
C MET A 113 -10.15 13.04 19.62
N LYS A 114 -10.81 13.73 18.71
CA LYS A 114 -12.14 14.34 18.97
C LYS A 114 -13.30 13.50 18.43
N GLN A 115 -13.07 12.78 17.34
CA GLN A 115 -14.06 11.99 16.61
C GLN A 115 -13.50 10.61 16.27
N ASN A 116 -14.35 9.70 15.78
CA ASN A 116 -13.94 8.37 15.34
C ASN A 116 -13.34 7.52 16.46
N ARG A 117 -13.84 7.66 17.70
CA ARG A 117 -13.27 7.06 18.91
C ARG A 117 -13.08 5.56 18.79
N GLU A 118 -14.05 4.83 18.31
CA GLU A 118 -14.02 3.37 18.13
C GLU A 118 -12.88 2.89 17.22
N PHE A 119 -12.58 3.65 16.15
CA PHE A 119 -11.50 3.35 15.21
C PHE A 119 -10.13 3.64 15.84
N TRP A 120 -10.02 4.73 16.61
CA TRP A 120 -8.83 5.04 17.37
C TRP A 120 -8.55 3.99 18.44
N GLU A 121 -9.55 3.54 19.18
CA GLU A 121 -9.42 2.48 20.20
C GLU A 121 -8.88 1.19 19.57
N ARG A 122 -9.37 0.79 18.38
CA ARG A 122 -8.85 -0.35 17.64
C ARG A 122 -7.38 -0.15 17.26
N LEU A 123 -7.02 1.02 16.70
CA LEU A 123 -5.64 1.32 16.33
C LEU A 123 -4.72 1.30 17.55
N ILE A 124 -5.12 1.95 18.64
CA ILE A 124 -4.33 2.01 19.87
C ILE A 124 -4.14 0.60 20.45
N LYS A 125 -5.19 -0.23 20.47
CA LYS A 125 -5.09 -1.63 20.90
C LYS A 125 -4.06 -2.40 20.07
N ALA A 126 -4.05 -2.21 18.76
CA ALA A 126 -3.05 -2.81 17.87
C ALA A 126 -1.62 -2.31 18.14
N CYS A 127 -1.47 -1.09 18.67
CA CYS A 127 -0.16 -0.53 19.02
C CYS A 127 0.47 -1.12 20.29
N LEU A 128 -0.32 -1.68 21.22
CA LEU A 128 0.14 -2.01 22.58
C LEU A 128 1.30 -3.02 22.61
N THR A 129 1.37 -3.90 21.64
CA THR A 129 2.38 -4.99 21.57
C THR A 129 3.63 -4.61 20.79
N HIS A 130 3.69 -3.42 20.20
CA HIS A 130 4.77 -3.00 19.31
C HIS A 130 5.47 -1.73 19.81
N GLU A 131 6.73 -1.55 19.42
CA GLU A 131 7.43 -0.26 19.50
C GLU A 131 7.23 0.45 18.16
N ILE A 132 6.52 1.61 18.17
CA ILE A 132 6.07 2.23 16.91
C ILE A 132 6.67 3.60 16.71
N GLU A 133 7.24 3.81 15.55
CA GLU A 133 7.65 5.10 15.00
C GLU A 133 6.69 5.51 13.89
N TRP A 134 6.07 6.69 14.03
CA TRP A 134 5.10 7.23 13.08
C TRP A 134 5.77 8.19 12.12
N ASN A 135 5.66 7.93 10.83
CA ASN A 135 6.29 8.72 9.78
C ASN A 135 5.24 9.23 8.80
N TRP A 136 5.12 10.55 8.71
CA TRP A 136 4.35 11.15 7.64
C TRP A 136 5.17 11.17 6.36
N MET A 137 4.53 10.84 5.25
CA MET A 137 5.11 10.98 3.93
C MET A 137 4.14 11.71 2.99
N ARG A 138 4.68 12.33 1.97
CA ARG A 138 3.86 13.02 0.98
C ARG A 138 3.20 11.97 0.06
N GLY A 139 1.88 12.02 -0.07
CA GLY A 139 1.16 11.20 -1.05
C GLY A 139 1.61 11.48 -2.49
N HIS A 140 1.58 10.46 -3.32
CA HIS A 140 1.96 10.51 -4.74
C HIS A 140 3.36 11.11 -5.00
N ALA A 141 4.31 10.85 -4.11
CA ALA A 141 5.68 11.34 -4.21
C ALA A 141 6.63 10.36 -4.91
N GLY A 142 6.13 9.28 -5.49
CA GLY A 142 6.92 8.28 -6.20
C GLY A 142 7.46 7.14 -5.33
N ASP A 143 7.05 7.04 -4.04
CA ASP A 143 7.37 5.89 -3.22
C ASP A 143 6.52 4.69 -3.64
N ALA A 144 7.18 3.65 -4.15
CA ALA A 144 6.51 2.48 -4.75
C ALA A 144 5.64 1.71 -3.75
N PHE A 145 6.01 1.68 -2.46
CA PHE A 145 5.27 0.92 -1.45
C PHE A 145 4.03 1.69 -0.98
N GLN A 146 4.16 3.03 -0.80
CA GLN A 146 2.99 3.86 -0.48
C GLN A 146 2.00 3.89 -1.65
N GLU A 147 2.49 4.03 -2.88
CA GLU A 147 1.63 3.96 -4.06
C GLU A 147 0.96 2.59 -4.23
N THR A 148 1.62 1.51 -3.82
CA THR A 148 0.99 0.19 -3.80
C THR A 148 -0.09 0.11 -2.73
N ALA A 149 0.12 0.67 -1.53
CA ALA A 149 -0.90 0.75 -0.50
C ALA A 149 -2.14 1.53 -0.99
N ASP A 150 -1.95 2.71 -1.63
CA ASP A 150 -3.04 3.48 -2.25
C ASP A 150 -3.81 2.66 -3.30
N ARG A 151 -3.10 1.95 -4.18
CA ARG A 151 -3.75 1.10 -5.20
C ARG A 151 -4.56 -0.04 -4.58
N LEU A 152 -4.03 -0.71 -3.56
CA LEU A 152 -4.71 -1.78 -2.85
C LEU A 152 -5.97 -1.28 -2.14
N SER A 153 -5.90 -0.11 -1.48
CA SER A 153 -7.06 0.50 -0.81
C SER A 153 -8.16 0.83 -1.80
N ARG A 154 -7.81 1.46 -2.92
CA ARG A 154 -8.75 1.79 -4.00
C ARG A 154 -9.32 0.56 -4.69
N ALA A 155 -8.51 -0.48 -4.92
CA ALA A 155 -8.98 -1.72 -5.51
C ALA A 155 -10.06 -2.39 -4.65
N ALA A 156 -9.84 -2.48 -3.32
CA ALA A 156 -10.82 -3.02 -2.39
C ALA A 156 -12.11 -2.18 -2.34
N ALA A 157 -12.00 -0.84 -2.31
CA ALA A 157 -13.14 0.06 -2.33
C ALA A 157 -13.96 -0.05 -3.64
N THR A 158 -13.28 -0.13 -4.79
CA THR A 158 -13.92 -0.21 -6.12
C THR A 158 -14.64 -1.55 -6.31
N ARG A 159 -14.01 -2.64 -5.92
CA ARG A 159 -14.57 -4.00 -6.03
C ARG A 159 -15.65 -4.27 -5.00
N LYS A 160 -15.72 -3.48 -3.91
CA LYS A 160 -16.55 -3.72 -2.71
C LYS A 160 -16.27 -5.08 -2.09
N GLU A 161 -15.03 -5.51 -2.17
CA GLU A 161 -14.55 -6.82 -1.73
C GLU A 161 -13.08 -6.74 -1.33
N SER A 162 -12.70 -7.48 -0.29
CA SER A 162 -11.30 -7.66 0.08
C SER A 162 -10.60 -8.58 -0.93
N LEU A 163 -9.36 -8.27 -1.29
CA LEU A 163 -8.61 -9.17 -2.16
C LEU A 163 -8.25 -10.45 -1.39
N ASP A 164 -8.36 -11.56 -2.10
CA ASP A 164 -8.04 -12.88 -1.54
C ASP A 164 -6.54 -13.05 -1.26
N LYS A 165 -6.23 -14.01 -0.39
CA LYS A 165 -4.87 -14.25 0.06
C LYS A 165 -3.93 -14.65 -1.08
N ASP A 166 -4.39 -15.49 -2.01
CA ASP A 166 -3.55 -16.02 -3.09
C ASP A 166 -3.16 -14.92 -4.08
N THR A 167 -4.09 -14.03 -4.40
CA THR A 167 -3.81 -12.82 -5.20
C THR A 167 -2.79 -11.92 -4.49
N LEU A 168 -2.97 -11.65 -3.20
CA LEU A 168 -2.06 -10.80 -2.43
C LEU A 168 -0.68 -11.43 -2.28
N ASP A 169 -0.57 -12.74 -2.08
CA ASP A 169 0.71 -13.45 -1.98
C ASP A 169 1.46 -13.43 -3.33
N ARG A 170 0.77 -13.59 -4.45
CA ARG A 170 1.37 -13.43 -5.80
C ARG A 170 1.89 -12.01 -6.02
N LEU A 171 1.09 -11.00 -5.71
CA LEU A 171 1.52 -9.60 -5.81
C LEU A 171 2.74 -9.31 -4.93
N ALA A 172 2.75 -9.80 -3.69
CA ALA A 172 3.88 -9.66 -2.79
C ALA A 172 5.14 -10.34 -3.33
N LEU A 173 5.01 -11.50 -3.97
CA LEU A 173 6.13 -12.18 -4.62
C LEU A 173 6.70 -11.35 -5.77
N MET A 174 5.83 -10.76 -6.60
CA MET A 174 6.24 -9.89 -7.70
C MET A 174 6.96 -8.63 -7.24
N MET A 175 6.69 -8.15 -6.02
CA MET A 175 7.36 -6.98 -5.43
C MET A 175 8.73 -7.31 -4.83
N ARG A 176 9.01 -8.58 -4.53
CA ARG A 176 10.27 -9.03 -3.94
C ARG A 176 11.38 -9.04 -4.99
N GLY A 177 12.32 -8.10 -4.89
CA GLY A 177 13.61 -8.18 -5.60
C GLY A 177 13.52 -8.45 -7.11
N THR A 178 14.35 -9.37 -7.60
CA THR A 178 14.35 -9.83 -8.99
C THR A 178 13.07 -10.57 -9.30
N PRO A 179 12.32 -10.16 -10.35
CA PRO A 179 11.08 -10.81 -10.72
C PRO A 179 11.36 -12.27 -11.16
N ASP A 180 10.50 -13.19 -10.74
CA ASP A 180 10.52 -14.56 -11.23
C ASP A 180 10.09 -14.65 -12.70
N GLU A 181 10.20 -15.83 -13.29
CA GLU A 181 9.90 -16.04 -14.71
C GLU A 181 8.44 -15.69 -15.06
N SER A 182 7.50 -15.99 -14.16
CA SER A 182 6.08 -15.68 -14.38
C SER A 182 5.81 -14.18 -14.36
N THR A 183 6.45 -13.46 -13.44
CA THR A 183 6.39 -12.00 -13.34
C THR A 183 7.05 -11.33 -14.54
N VAL A 184 8.23 -11.83 -14.98
CA VAL A 184 8.90 -11.35 -16.20
C VAL A 184 7.98 -11.50 -17.41
N LYS A 185 7.33 -12.66 -17.54
CA LYS A 185 6.36 -12.90 -18.62
C LYS A 185 5.19 -11.93 -18.56
N MET A 186 4.58 -11.72 -17.39
CA MET A 186 3.47 -10.79 -17.20
C MET A 186 3.84 -9.35 -17.58
N ILE A 187 5.02 -8.88 -17.16
CA ILE A 187 5.57 -7.56 -17.55
C ILE A 187 5.74 -7.48 -19.06
N HIS A 188 6.30 -8.52 -19.68
CA HIS A 188 6.53 -8.56 -21.12
C HIS A 188 5.23 -8.55 -21.93
N ASP A 189 4.22 -9.32 -21.52
CA ASP A 189 2.91 -9.32 -22.15
C ASP A 189 2.21 -7.95 -22.00
N GLY A 190 2.34 -7.30 -20.84
CA GLY A 190 1.88 -5.93 -20.62
C GLY A 190 2.52 -4.91 -21.57
N LEU A 191 3.85 -5.02 -21.78
CA LEU A 191 4.56 -4.17 -22.75
C LEU A 191 4.07 -4.40 -24.19
N LYS A 192 3.83 -5.66 -24.59
CA LYS A 192 3.29 -5.99 -25.92
C LYS A 192 1.92 -5.37 -26.13
N ASN A 193 1.05 -5.43 -25.13
CA ASN A 193 -0.27 -4.81 -25.19
C ASN A 193 -0.19 -3.28 -25.33
N LEU A 194 0.67 -2.61 -24.54
CA LEU A 194 0.91 -1.18 -24.68
C LEU A 194 1.52 -0.82 -26.03
N ALA A 195 2.44 -1.65 -26.55
CA ALA A 195 3.05 -1.43 -27.87
C ALA A 195 2.05 -1.64 -29.01
N ALA A 196 1.15 -2.61 -28.90
CA ALA A 196 0.09 -2.85 -29.88
C ALA A 196 -0.93 -1.70 -29.94
N ALA A 197 -1.23 -1.08 -28.80
CA ALA A 197 -2.09 0.11 -28.73
C ALA A 197 -1.39 1.40 -29.23
N CYS A 198 -0.06 1.36 -29.44
CA CYS A 198 0.74 2.53 -29.78
C CYS A 198 0.76 2.78 -31.29
N ASP A 199 0.07 3.80 -31.75
CA ASP A 199 0.07 4.27 -33.15
C ASP A 199 1.28 5.18 -33.49
N GLY A 200 2.28 5.25 -32.59
CA GLY A 200 3.44 6.12 -32.70
C GLY A 200 3.18 7.55 -32.22
N ALA A 201 2.20 7.73 -31.33
CA ALA A 201 1.76 9.02 -30.79
C ALA A 201 1.26 9.99 -31.90
N LYS A 202 0.67 9.46 -32.94
CA LYS A 202 0.05 10.25 -34.02
C LYS A 202 -1.31 10.79 -33.61
N ARG A 203 -1.98 10.14 -32.66
CA ARG A 203 -3.25 10.56 -32.09
C ARG A 203 -3.06 10.96 -30.64
N THR A 204 -3.85 11.90 -30.17
CA THR A 204 -3.89 12.35 -28.77
C THR A 204 -4.95 11.59 -27.97
N ASP A 205 -5.12 10.29 -28.26
CA ASP A 205 -6.14 9.44 -27.62
C ASP A 205 -5.69 8.84 -26.29
N GLY A 206 -4.44 9.10 -25.88
CA GLY A 206 -3.88 8.58 -24.63
C GLY A 206 -3.60 7.08 -24.64
N GLN A 207 -3.61 6.42 -25.83
CA GLN A 207 -3.35 5.00 -25.96
C GLN A 207 -1.88 4.70 -26.30
N GLY A 208 -1.35 3.60 -25.72
CA GLY A 208 0.02 3.15 -25.94
C GLY A 208 1.08 4.04 -25.27
N PHE A 209 2.32 3.93 -25.74
CA PHE A 209 3.45 4.67 -25.18
C PHE A 209 3.47 6.12 -25.61
N HIS A 210 3.80 7.02 -24.69
CA HIS A 210 4.12 8.41 -25.00
C HIS A 210 5.36 8.48 -25.90
N LYS A 211 5.49 9.56 -26.69
CA LYS A 211 6.56 9.74 -27.70
C LYS A 211 7.96 9.42 -27.15
N PHE A 212 8.29 9.89 -25.95
CA PHE A 212 9.61 9.67 -25.34
C PHE A 212 9.85 8.24 -24.85
N ASP A 213 8.78 7.52 -24.49
CA ASP A 213 8.86 6.16 -23.98
C ASP A 213 8.67 5.09 -25.06
N SER A 214 8.21 5.50 -26.25
CA SER A 214 7.81 4.61 -27.35
C SER A 214 8.98 3.77 -27.88
N GLU A 215 10.17 4.35 -28.02
CA GLU A 215 11.34 3.64 -28.52
C GLU A 215 11.75 2.51 -27.56
N LEU A 216 11.90 2.86 -26.28
CA LEU A 216 12.30 1.90 -25.24
C LEU A 216 11.20 0.83 -25.03
N GLY A 217 9.95 1.25 -24.96
CA GLY A 217 8.80 0.34 -24.76
C GLY A 217 8.66 -0.64 -25.93
N LYS A 218 8.74 -0.19 -27.17
CA LYS A 218 8.70 -1.04 -28.36
C LYS A 218 9.90 -1.97 -28.48
N ARG A 219 11.09 -1.50 -28.10
CA ARG A 219 12.31 -2.33 -28.07
C ARG A 219 12.15 -3.50 -27.10
N PHE A 220 11.63 -3.26 -25.91
CA PHE A 220 11.37 -4.34 -24.95
C PHE A 220 10.22 -5.26 -25.39
N ALA A 221 9.12 -4.72 -25.91
CA ALA A 221 7.99 -5.48 -26.41
C ALA A 221 8.38 -6.41 -27.59
N GLY A 222 9.30 -5.95 -28.46
CA GLY A 222 9.76 -6.70 -29.62
C GLY A 222 10.75 -7.82 -29.33
N LYS A 223 11.23 -7.98 -28.08
CA LYS A 223 12.12 -9.08 -27.71
C LYS A 223 11.37 -10.41 -27.63
N THR A 224 12.08 -11.52 -27.80
CA THR A 224 11.51 -12.87 -27.60
C THR A 224 11.23 -13.10 -26.10
N PHE A 225 12.13 -12.63 -25.24
CA PHE A 225 12.01 -12.67 -23.78
C PHE A 225 12.74 -11.46 -23.16
N LEU A 226 12.38 -11.12 -21.94
CA LEU A 226 13.10 -10.13 -21.11
C LEU A 226 13.99 -10.84 -20.10
N THR A 227 15.17 -10.29 -19.86
CA THR A 227 15.93 -10.63 -18.67
C THR A 227 15.27 -10.03 -17.42
N GLN A 228 15.61 -10.55 -16.23
CA GLN A 228 15.11 -10.00 -14.97
C GLN A 228 15.42 -8.50 -14.81
N SER A 229 16.65 -8.08 -15.19
CA SER A 229 17.05 -6.67 -15.15
C SER A 229 16.23 -5.80 -16.10
N GLU A 230 15.95 -6.29 -17.30
CA GLU A 230 15.10 -5.59 -18.27
C GLU A 230 13.66 -5.52 -17.80
N ALA A 231 13.15 -6.56 -17.15
CA ALA A 231 11.82 -6.56 -16.57
C ALA A 231 11.66 -5.52 -15.45
N LEU A 232 12.69 -5.30 -14.62
CA LEU A 232 12.69 -4.23 -13.62
C LEU A 232 12.61 -2.83 -14.26
N VAL A 233 13.41 -2.59 -15.30
CA VAL A 233 13.37 -1.31 -16.06
C VAL A 233 12.01 -1.14 -16.74
N ALA A 234 11.50 -2.19 -17.35
CA ALA A 234 10.20 -2.21 -18.00
C ALA A 234 9.05 -1.93 -17.02
N ARG A 235 9.09 -2.54 -15.82
CA ARG A 235 8.11 -2.27 -14.75
C ARG A 235 8.10 -0.80 -14.36
N SER A 236 9.25 -0.19 -14.18
CA SER A 236 9.37 1.25 -13.88
C SER A 236 8.82 2.11 -15.01
N LEU A 237 9.09 1.76 -16.27
CA LEU A 237 8.51 2.44 -17.44
C LEU A 237 6.99 2.35 -17.45
N MET A 238 6.44 1.15 -17.19
CA MET A 238 5.01 0.87 -17.25
C MET A 238 4.21 1.58 -16.16
N SER A 239 4.84 2.02 -15.08
CA SER A 239 4.16 2.76 -13.99
C SER A 239 3.42 4.01 -14.49
N LYS A 240 3.91 4.64 -15.54
CA LYS A 240 3.27 5.80 -16.21
C LYS A 240 1.97 5.44 -16.94
N TYR A 241 1.74 4.17 -17.25
CA TYR A 241 0.66 3.67 -18.10
C TYR A 241 -0.35 2.80 -17.36
N ARG A 242 -0.38 2.91 -16.02
CA ARG A 242 -1.22 2.07 -15.14
C ARG A 242 -2.70 2.03 -15.52
N SER A 243 -3.28 3.17 -15.88
CA SER A 243 -4.70 3.24 -16.26
C SER A 243 -5.00 2.40 -17.49
N GLN A 244 -4.09 2.37 -18.45
CA GLN A 244 -4.21 1.53 -19.64
C GLN A 244 -3.99 0.05 -19.29
N ILE A 245 -2.99 -0.25 -18.44
CA ILE A 245 -2.69 -1.60 -17.99
C ILE A 245 -3.88 -2.19 -17.22
N ALA A 246 -4.55 -1.40 -16.38
CA ALA A 246 -5.72 -1.83 -15.64
C ALA A 246 -6.87 -2.32 -16.55
N GLY A 247 -6.94 -1.82 -17.78
CA GLY A 247 -7.93 -2.24 -18.78
C GLY A 247 -7.72 -3.68 -19.29
N PHE A 248 -6.51 -4.25 -19.19
CA PHE A 248 -6.21 -5.60 -19.66
C PHE A 248 -5.53 -6.51 -18.61
N ASN A 249 -4.90 -5.96 -17.58
CA ASN A 249 -4.29 -6.74 -16.49
C ASN A 249 -4.33 -5.96 -15.17
N THR A 250 -5.36 -6.22 -14.36
CA THR A 250 -5.59 -5.53 -13.09
C THR A 250 -4.53 -5.88 -12.03
N GLU A 251 -3.97 -7.09 -12.04
CA GLU A 251 -2.93 -7.49 -11.08
C GLU A 251 -1.62 -6.74 -11.39
N LEU A 252 -1.22 -6.70 -12.66
CA LEU A 252 -0.04 -5.95 -13.07
C LEU A 252 -0.18 -4.46 -12.72
N ALA A 253 -1.36 -3.86 -12.91
CA ALA A 253 -1.62 -2.47 -12.57
C ALA A 253 -1.50 -2.14 -11.06
N LEU A 254 -1.58 -3.15 -10.18
CA LEU A 254 -1.40 -2.96 -8.74
C LEU A 254 0.08 -2.84 -8.34
N ILE A 255 1.00 -3.35 -9.15
CA ILE A 255 2.43 -3.43 -8.83
C ILE A 255 3.35 -2.57 -9.71
N VAL A 256 2.84 -2.01 -10.80
CA VAL A 256 3.58 -1.11 -11.71
C VAL A 256 3.39 0.36 -11.41
#